data_8efcabcfa5823ab3d8db3bc3dd4d0962
#
_entry.id   8efcabcfa5823ab3d8db3bc3dd4d0962
#
_cell.length_a   1.000
_cell.length_b   1.000
_cell.length_c   1.000
_cell.angle_alpha   90.00
_cell.angle_beta   90.00
_cell.angle_gamma   90.00
#
_symmetry.space_group_name_H-M   'P 1'
#
loop_
_entity.id
_entity.type
_entity.pdbx_description
1 polymer ?
#
loop_
_entity_poly.entity_id
_entity_poly.type
_entity_poly.pdbx_seq_one_letter_code
_entity_poly.pdbx_strand_id
1 'polypeptide(L)'
;PRWRGAAPIQRCILEGDDVTGVSIMRIGHGIDTGDYCAQATCSVSGKNADQLTQELANLGGDLLVDTLPKLASHEVAWTVQDEGLVTHAAKISKAELKLDPSASALDNVRRVLASSDTAPARCELVGKGARIVDASLIDMADGAAPSVQQGVLSVHGGRVFAGCTDGAFEVLSVKPDGK
;
A
#
# COMPACT_ATOMS: atom_id res chain seq x y z
N PRO A 1 8.02 -11.67 10.21
CA PRO A 1 8.45 -10.67 11.21
C PRO A 1 8.29 -9.24 10.73
N ARG A 2 8.41 -8.96 9.41
CA ARG A 2 8.19 -7.64 8.84
C ARG A 2 6.72 -7.23 8.96
N TRP A 3 6.49 -5.98 9.37
CA TRP A 3 5.17 -5.33 9.50
C TRP A 3 4.25 -5.94 10.57
N ARG A 4 4.78 -6.27 11.75
CA ARG A 4 3.93 -6.60 12.91
C ARG A 4 3.08 -5.40 13.31
N GLY A 5 1.75 -5.57 13.43
CA GLY A 5 0.88 -4.53 13.97
C GLY A 5 -0.36 -4.19 13.15
N ALA A 6 -0.81 -2.92 13.25
CA ALA A 6 -2.16 -2.53 12.86
C ALA A 6 -2.39 -2.30 11.36
N ALA A 7 -1.36 -2.01 10.57
CA ALA A 7 -1.51 -1.59 9.17
C ALA A 7 -0.44 -2.18 8.22
N PRO A 8 -0.21 -3.52 8.22
CA PRO A 8 0.85 -4.13 7.42
C PRO A 8 0.72 -3.86 5.92
N ILE A 9 -0.49 -3.89 5.38
CA ILE A 9 -0.78 -3.70 3.95
C ILE A 9 -0.40 -2.29 3.51
N GLN A 10 -0.86 -1.27 4.24
CA GLN A 10 -0.53 0.11 3.91
C GLN A 10 0.96 0.40 4.08
N ARG A 11 1.59 -0.17 5.12
CA ARG A 11 3.03 0.04 5.36
C ARG A 11 3.89 -0.55 4.25
N CYS A 12 3.61 -1.75 3.77
CA CYS A 12 4.39 -2.33 2.67
C CYS A 12 4.25 -1.51 1.36
N ILE A 13 3.08 -0.91 1.10
CA ILE A 13 2.89 -0.01 -0.05
C ILE A 13 3.70 1.29 0.14
N LEU A 14 3.59 1.94 1.29
CA LEU A 14 4.28 3.21 1.59
C LEU A 14 5.80 3.07 1.52
N GLU A 15 6.34 1.98 2.05
CA GLU A 15 7.78 1.70 2.02
C GLU A 15 8.25 1.16 0.66
N GLY A 16 7.31 0.74 -0.21
CA GLY A 16 7.59 0.25 -1.54
C GLY A 16 8.22 -1.13 -1.55
N ASP A 17 7.72 -2.01 -0.71
CA ASP A 17 8.11 -3.41 -0.76
C ASP A 17 7.67 -4.02 -2.11
N ASP A 18 8.51 -4.85 -2.71
CA ASP A 18 8.15 -5.54 -3.96
C ASP A 18 7.19 -6.69 -3.71
N VAL A 19 7.30 -7.32 -2.55
CA VAL A 19 6.58 -8.54 -2.17
C VAL A 19 6.04 -8.41 -0.75
N THR A 20 4.81 -8.87 -0.56
CA THR A 20 4.20 -9.08 0.76
C THR A 20 3.57 -10.46 0.83
N GLY A 21 2.92 -10.81 1.96
CA GLY A 21 2.30 -12.13 2.08
C GLY A 21 1.47 -12.31 3.33
N VAL A 22 0.97 -13.52 3.47
CA VAL A 22 0.22 -14.01 4.62
C VAL A 22 0.92 -15.17 5.26
N SER A 23 0.75 -15.34 6.56
CA SER A 23 1.32 -16.44 7.34
C SER A 23 0.24 -17.10 8.21
N ILE A 24 0.23 -18.42 8.26
CA ILE A 24 -0.52 -19.16 9.28
C ILE A 24 0.37 -19.29 10.50
N MET A 25 -0.02 -18.59 11.56
CA MET A 25 0.77 -18.50 12.78
C MET A 25 -0.08 -18.82 14.02
N ARG A 26 0.55 -19.27 15.10
CA ARG A 26 -0.11 -19.41 16.38
C ARG A 26 -0.08 -18.09 17.15
N ILE A 27 -1.10 -17.89 17.98
CA ILE A 27 -1.17 -16.71 18.84
C ILE A 27 -0.10 -16.83 19.94
N GLY A 28 0.76 -15.81 20.03
CA GLY A 28 1.76 -15.66 21.09
C GLY A 28 1.34 -14.62 22.14
N HIS A 29 2.24 -14.31 23.07
CA HIS A 29 2.00 -13.29 24.10
C HIS A 29 2.07 -11.85 23.56
N GLY A 30 2.85 -11.60 22.51
CA GLY A 30 2.99 -10.29 21.87
C GLY A 30 2.18 -10.19 20.58
N ILE A 31 2.05 -8.97 20.06
CA ILE A 31 1.35 -8.71 18.79
C ILE A 31 2.18 -9.32 17.65
N ASP A 32 1.57 -10.26 16.93
CA ASP A 32 2.13 -10.93 15.75
C ASP A 32 3.51 -11.59 15.97
N THR A 33 3.76 -12.11 17.19
CA THR A 33 5.06 -12.69 17.60
C THR A 33 5.09 -14.21 17.57
N GLY A 34 3.97 -14.88 17.29
CA GLY A 34 3.90 -16.35 17.30
C GLY A 34 4.69 -16.99 16.16
N ASP A 35 5.08 -18.26 16.38
CA ASP A 35 5.70 -19.05 15.32
C ASP A 35 4.70 -19.29 14.19
N TYR A 36 5.19 -19.42 12.98
CA TYR A 36 4.37 -19.72 11.80
C TYR A 36 4.66 -21.11 11.25
N CYS A 37 3.69 -21.69 10.56
CA CYS A 37 3.83 -23.01 9.95
C CYS A 37 3.63 -23.02 8.42
N ALA A 38 3.06 -21.96 7.87
CA ALA A 38 2.88 -21.81 6.43
C ALA A 38 2.92 -20.34 6.04
N GLN A 39 3.39 -20.05 4.83
CA GLN A 39 3.42 -18.71 4.24
C GLN A 39 3.10 -18.77 2.75
N ALA A 40 2.46 -17.70 2.27
CA ALA A 40 2.27 -17.46 0.84
C ALA A 40 2.50 -15.98 0.55
N THR A 41 3.03 -15.66 -0.63
CA THR A 41 3.44 -14.30 -1.01
C THR A 41 2.79 -13.85 -2.30
N CYS A 42 2.65 -12.53 -2.46
CA CYS A 42 2.22 -11.89 -3.71
C CYS A 42 3.00 -10.60 -3.96
N SER A 43 2.99 -10.13 -5.21
CA SER A 43 3.60 -8.84 -5.58
C SER A 43 2.76 -7.68 -5.06
N VAL A 44 3.42 -6.61 -4.61
CA VAL A 44 2.79 -5.34 -4.20
C VAL A 44 2.66 -4.38 -5.39
N SER A 45 3.57 -4.46 -6.36
CA SER A 45 3.68 -3.50 -7.46
C SER A 45 2.36 -3.23 -8.19
N GLY A 46 2.02 -1.96 -8.36
CA GLY A 46 0.85 -1.49 -9.11
C GLY A 46 -0.51 -1.72 -8.42
N LYS A 47 -0.53 -2.20 -7.18
CA LYS A 47 -1.77 -2.47 -6.43
C LYS A 47 -2.02 -1.41 -5.37
N ASN A 48 -3.29 -1.01 -5.25
CA ASN A 48 -3.74 -0.21 -4.11
C ASN A 48 -4.05 -1.10 -2.89
N ALA A 49 -4.29 -0.48 -1.75
CA ALA A 49 -4.53 -1.18 -0.48
C ALA A 49 -5.75 -2.12 -0.52
N ASP A 50 -6.82 -1.75 -1.24
CA ASP A 50 -8.03 -2.57 -1.36
C ASP A 50 -7.78 -3.81 -2.23
N GLN A 51 -7.11 -3.64 -3.37
CA GLN A 51 -6.73 -4.74 -4.26
C GLN A 51 -5.80 -5.74 -3.55
N LEU A 52 -4.80 -5.21 -2.85
CA LEU A 52 -3.85 -6.02 -2.11
C LEU A 52 -4.52 -6.75 -0.94
N THR A 53 -5.46 -6.09 -0.24
CA THR A 53 -6.26 -6.70 0.82
C THR A 53 -7.08 -7.87 0.28
N GLN A 54 -7.75 -7.69 -0.85
CA GLN A 54 -8.55 -8.76 -1.46
C GLN A 54 -7.69 -9.95 -1.90
N GLU A 55 -6.55 -9.68 -2.51
CA GLU A 55 -5.62 -10.73 -2.94
C GLU A 55 -5.05 -11.50 -1.76
N LEU A 56 -4.61 -10.80 -0.72
CA LEU A 56 -4.09 -11.42 0.51
C LEU A 56 -5.17 -12.20 1.27
N ALA A 57 -6.43 -11.75 1.25
CA ALA A 57 -7.54 -12.47 1.86
C ALA A 57 -7.81 -13.80 1.15
N ASN A 58 -7.81 -13.81 -0.18
CA ASN A 58 -7.96 -15.03 -0.96
C ASN A 58 -6.78 -15.98 -0.73
N LEU A 59 -5.56 -15.45 -0.87
CA LEU A 59 -4.33 -16.22 -0.65
C LEU A 59 -4.25 -16.84 0.75
N GLY A 60 -4.67 -16.06 1.77
CA GLY A 60 -4.72 -16.53 3.16
C GLY A 60 -5.80 -17.59 3.39
N GLY A 61 -6.95 -17.46 2.73
CA GLY A 61 -8.03 -18.45 2.75
C GLY A 61 -7.57 -19.79 2.17
N ASP A 62 -6.97 -19.77 0.99
CA ASP A 62 -6.46 -20.98 0.34
C ASP A 62 -5.35 -21.62 1.18
N LEU A 63 -4.39 -20.83 1.66
CA LEU A 63 -3.32 -21.30 2.53
C LEU A 63 -3.85 -21.93 3.82
N LEU A 64 -4.90 -21.36 4.40
CA LEU A 64 -5.53 -21.89 5.62
C LEU A 64 -6.20 -23.24 5.36
N VAL A 65 -6.97 -23.35 4.26
CA VAL A 65 -7.64 -24.60 3.86
C VAL A 65 -6.63 -25.73 3.68
N ASP A 66 -5.49 -25.45 3.03
CA ASP A 66 -4.42 -26.42 2.80
C ASP A 66 -3.67 -26.80 4.08
N THR A 67 -3.64 -25.91 5.06
CA THR A 67 -2.86 -26.08 6.31
C THR A 67 -3.70 -26.74 7.41
N LEU A 68 -5.03 -26.52 7.46
CA LEU A 68 -5.91 -27.02 8.51
C LEU A 68 -5.83 -28.55 8.75
N PRO A 69 -5.85 -29.41 7.71
CA PRO A 69 -5.72 -30.86 7.92
C PRO A 69 -4.39 -31.23 8.61
N LYS A 70 -3.30 -30.59 8.21
CA LYS A 70 -1.95 -30.81 8.78
C LYS A 70 -1.84 -30.30 10.22
N LEU A 71 -2.55 -29.21 10.54
CA LEU A 71 -2.68 -28.72 11.92
C LEU A 71 -3.44 -29.73 12.78
N ALA A 72 -4.53 -30.27 12.25
CA ALA A 72 -5.37 -31.24 12.97
C ALA A 72 -4.62 -32.56 13.22
N SER A 73 -3.76 -33.00 12.30
CA SER A 73 -2.93 -34.21 12.47
C SER A 73 -1.62 -33.96 13.21
N HIS A 74 -1.33 -32.72 13.64
CA HIS A 74 -0.06 -32.32 14.27
C HIS A 74 1.19 -32.52 13.37
N GLU A 75 1.02 -32.47 12.06
CA GLU A 75 2.11 -32.72 11.09
C GLU A 75 2.79 -31.41 10.62
N VAL A 76 2.42 -30.25 11.17
CA VAL A 76 3.06 -28.97 10.83
C VAL A 76 4.38 -28.77 11.54
N ALA A 77 5.38 -28.28 10.83
CA ALA A 77 6.60 -27.75 11.42
C ALA A 77 6.42 -26.27 11.77
N TRP A 78 6.72 -25.89 13.00
CA TRP A 78 6.67 -24.52 13.44
C TRP A 78 8.04 -23.85 13.28
N THR A 79 8.04 -22.67 12.68
CA THR A 79 9.25 -21.85 12.48
C THR A 79 9.17 -20.63 13.38
N VAL A 80 10.18 -20.43 14.20
CA VAL A 80 10.33 -19.22 15.02
C VAL A 80 10.61 -18.03 14.11
N GLN A 81 9.97 -16.90 14.38
CA GLN A 81 10.24 -15.68 13.62
C GLN A 81 11.64 -15.14 13.95
N ASP A 82 12.33 -14.64 12.94
CA ASP A 82 13.63 -13.98 13.12
C ASP A 82 13.42 -12.57 13.70
N GLU A 83 13.80 -12.36 14.94
CA GLU A 83 13.68 -11.09 15.64
C GLU A 83 14.59 -9.99 15.03
N GLY A 84 15.63 -10.35 14.31
CA GLY A 84 16.49 -9.40 13.58
C GLY A 84 15.81 -8.74 12.37
N LEU A 85 14.71 -9.34 11.89
CA LEU A 85 13.95 -8.86 10.73
C LEU A 85 12.64 -8.16 11.12
N VAL A 86 12.40 -7.92 12.40
CA VAL A 86 11.15 -7.31 12.88
C VAL A 86 11.06 -5.86 12.47
N THR A 87 9.94 -5.49 11.85
CA THR A 87 9.50 -4.11 11.68
C THR A 87 8.07 -3.95 12.16
N HIS A 88 7.68 -2.73 12.52
CA HIS A 88 6.38 -2.45 13.09
C HIS A 88 5.48 -1.69 12.12
N ALA A 89 4.23 -2.15 11.99
CA ALA A 89 3.18 -1.53 11.20
C ALA A 89 2.26 -0.68 12.09
N ALA A 90 2.72 0.51 12.46
CA ALA A 90 1.88 1.46 13.19
C ALA A 90 0.65 1.85 12.36
N LYS A 91 -0.46 2.14 13.05
CA LYS A 91 -1.69 2.63 12.41
C LYS A 91 -1.40 3.85 11.54
N ILE A 92 -1.98 3.89 10.36
CA ILE A 92 -1.84 5.02 9.43
C ILE A 92 -2.62 6.22 9.95
N SER A 93 -1.97 7.37 10.00
CA SER A 93 -2.62 8.65 10.30
C SER A 93 -3.06 9.35 9.00
N LYS A 94 -4.10 10.18 9.10
CA LYS A 94 -4.55 10.98 7.95
C LYS A 94 -3.48 11.95 7.44
N ALA A 95 -2.58 12.39 8.31
CA ALA A 95 -1.48 13.30 7.96
C ALA A 95 -0.44 12.61 7.07
N GLU A 96 -0.14 11.33 7.31
CA GLU A 96 0.82 10.57 6.51
C GLU A 96 0.39 10.39 5.05
N LEU A 97 -0.94 10.33 4.80
CA LEU A 97 -1.50 10.15 3.46
C LEU A 97 -1.87 11.48 2.77
N LYS A 98 -1.61 12.62 3.43
CA LYS A 98 -1.78 13.91 2.77
C LYS A 98 -0.75 14.05 1.66
N LEU A 99 -1.20 14.40 0.46
CA LEU A 99 -0.31 14.64 -0.67
C LEU A 99 0.53 15.89 -0.41
N ASP A 100 1.80 15.78 -0.74
CA ASP A 100 2.79 16.82 -0.53
C ASP A 100 3.57 17.07 -1.83
N PRO A 101 3.33 18.20 -2.50
CA PRO A 101 4.09 18.52 -3.72
C PRO A 101 5.60 18.66 -3.50
N SER A 102 6.05 18.84 -2.25
CA SER A 102 7.48 18.89 -1.91
C SER A 102 8.12 17.50 -1.76
N ALA A 103 7.32 16.45 -1.75
CA ALA A 103 7.78 15.06 -1.82
C ALA A 103 7.96 14.61 -3.28
N SER A 104 8.54 13.42 -3.48
CA SER A 104 8.70 12.83 -4.81
C SER A 104 7.34 12.41 -5.42
N ALA A 105 7.31 12.26 -6.75
CA ALA A 105 6.16 11.69 -7.45
C ALA A 105 5.86 10.27 -6.95
N LEU A 106 6.90 9.46 -6.74
CA LEU A 106 6.78 8.10 -6.21
C LEU A 106 6.15 8.08 -4.82
N ASP A 107 6.59 8.94 -3.89
CA ASP A 107 6.03 8.99 -2.54
C ASP A 107 4.55 9.39 -2.55
N ASN A 108 4.16 10.35 -3.41
CA ASN A 108 2.77 10.74 -3.55
C ASN A 108 1.90 9.64 -4.15
N VAL A 109 2.38 8.91 -5.16
CA VAL A 109 1.67 7.74 -5.72
C VAL A 109 1.51 6.66 -4.64
N ARG A 110 2.55 6.35 -3.86
CA ARG A 110 2.46 5.39 -2.75
C ARG A 110 1.43 5.80 -1.69
N ARG A 111 1.34 7.10 -1.36
CA ARG A 111 0.30 7.61 -0.46
C ARG A 111 -1.11 7.39 -1.02
N VAL A 112 -1.30 7.61 -2.32
CA VAL A 112 -2.58 7.33 -2.98
C VAL A 112 -2.89 5.83 -2.94
N LEU A 113 -1.95 4.98 -3.34
CA LEU A 113 -2.16 3.54 -3.36
C LEU A 113 -2.38 2.93 -1.96
N ALA A 114 -1.74 3.49 -0.93
CA ALA A 114 -1.95 3.07 0.47
C ALA A 114 -3.22 3.63 1.10
N SER A 115 -3.94 4.54 0.42
CA SER A 115 -5.15 5.17 0.94
C SER A 115 -6.36 4.22 0.95
N SER A 116 -7.34 4.57 1.76
CA SER A 116 -8.63 3.89 1.86
C SER A 116 -9.74 4.90 2.13
N ASP A 117 -10.99 4.47 2.14
CA ASP A 117 -12.12 5.35 2.50
C ASP A 117 -12.01 5.92 3.92
N THR A 118 -11.42 5.17 4.86
CA THR A 118 -11.22 5.61 6.25
C THR A 118 -10.00 6.50 6.44
N ALA A 119 -8.99 6.37 5.56
CA ALA A 119 -7.76 7.15 5.55
C ALA A 119 -7.42 7.55 4.11
N PRO A 120 -8.13 8.54 3.53
CA PRO A 120 -7.97 8.93 2.14
C PRO A 120 -6.72 9.79 1.90
N ALA A 121 -6.12 9.65 0.72
CA ALA A 121 -5.11 10.57 0.21
C ALA A 121 -5.74 11.92 -0.13
N ARG A 122 -5.45 12.94 0.65
CA ARG A 122 -6.08 14.26 0.53
C ARG A 122 -5.12 15.28 -0.04
N CYS A 123 -5.70 16.18 -0.85
CA CYS A 123 -5.05 17.39 -1.34
C CYS A 123 -6.04 18.55 -1.34
N GLU A 124 -5.54 19.73 -1.66
CA GLU A 124 -6.35 20.90 -1.93
C GLU A 124 -6.26 21.22 -3.42
N LEU A 125 -7.40 21.32 -4.10
CA LEU A 125 -7.52 21.64 -5.51
C LEU A 125 -8.33 22.94 -5.66
N VAL A 126 -7.67 24.02 -6.13
CA VAL A 126 -8.32 25.32 -6.37
C VAL A 126 -9.08 25.81 -5.12
N GLY A 127 -8.45 25.70 -3.95
CA GLY A 127 -9.04 26.13 -2.66
C GLY A 127 -10.15 25.20 -2.12
N LYS A 128 -10.32 24.01 -2.69
CA LYS A 128 -11.30 23.01 -2.25
C LYS A 128 -10.61 21.71 -1.90
N GLY A 129 -11.04 21.07 -0.82
CA GLY A 129 -10.57 19.75 -0.45
C GLY A 129 -10.97 18.69 -1.49
N ALA A 130 -10.05 17.79 -1.79
CA ALA A 130 -10.28 16.66 -2.67
C ALA A 130 -9.49 15.43 -2.19
N ARG A 131 -9.95 14.25 -2.62
CA ARG A 131 -9.28 12.97 -2.42
C ARG A 131 -8.81 12.46 -3.78
N ILE A 132 -7.52 12.16 -3.91
CA ILE A 132 -7.03 11.38 -5.04
C ILE A 132 -7.30 9.92 -4.71
N VAL A 133 -8.04 9.25 -5.57
CA VAL A 133 -8.49 7.85 -5.36
C VAL A 133 -7.57 6.88 -6.07
N ASP A 134 -7.02 7.30 -7.22
CA ASP A 134 -6.12 6.47 -7.99
C ASP A 134 -5.08 7.35 -8.72
N ALA A 135 -3.85 6.85 -8.79
CA ALA A 135 -2.71 7.53 -9.40
C ALA A 135 -1.67 6.53 -9.89
N SER A 136 -0.88 6.94 -10.87
CA SER A 136 0.24 6.15 -11.38
C SER A 136 1.48 7.02 -11.61
N LEU A 137 2.66 6.40 -11.56
CA LEU A 137 3.85 7.01 -12.11
C LEU A 137 3.71 7.10 -13.64
N ILE A 138 4.35 8.11 -14.19
CA ILE A 138 4.39 8.29 -15.65
C ILE A 138 5.32 7.22 -16.24
N ASP A 139 4.79 6.42 -17.15
CA ASP A 139 5.62 5.50 -17.91
C ASP A 139 6.45 6.30 -18.96
N MET A 140 7.77 6.25 -18.82
CA MET A 140 8.68 6.93 -19.76
C MET A 140 8.65 6.31 -21.16
N ALA A 141 8.05 5.12 -21.33
CA ALA A 141 7.83 4.51 -22.63
C ALA A 141 6.75 5.24 -23.45
N ASP A 142 5.83 5.96 -22.79
CA ASP A 142 4.74 6.72 -23.43
C ASP A 142 5.19 8.09 -24.02
N GLY A 143 6.47 8.39 -23.99
CA GLY A 143 7.04 9.67 -24.43
C GLY A 143 7.54 10.52 -23.26
N ALA A 144 8.01 11.73 -23.55
CA ALA A 144 8.51 12.62 -22.48
C ALA A 144 7.38 13.00 -21.51
N ALA A 145 7.61 12.80 -20.22
CA ALA A 145 6.72 13.28 -19.18
C ALA A 145 6.47 14.79 -19.35
N PRO A 146 5.21 15.27 -19.22
CA PRO A 146 4.96 16.70 -19.29
C PRO A 146 5.70 17.41 -18.14
N SER A 147 6.31 18.54 -18.45
CA SER A 147 6.87 19.41 -17.42
C SER A 147 5.73 20.08 -16.67
N VAL A 148 5.52 19.70 -15.43
CA VAL A 148 4.48 20.26 -14.56
C VAL A 148 5.14 20.95 -13.37
N GLN A 149 4.79 22.20 -13.15
CA GLN A 149 5.32 22.95 -12.00
C GLN A 149 4.87 22.29 -10.69
N GLN A 150 5.77 22.24 -9.72
CA GLN A 150 5.50 21.74 -8.38
C GLN A 150 4.23 22.38 -7.77
N GLY A 151 3.33 21.54 -7.24
CA GLY A 151 2.07 21.97 -6.64
C GLY A 151 0.98 22.39 -7.62
N VAL A 152 1.20 22.22 -8.92
CA VAL A 152 0.23 22.53 -9.97
C VAL A 152 -0.35 21.25 -10.56
N LEU A 153 -1.66 21.28 -10.86
CA LEU A 153 -2.29 20.29 -11.73
C LEU A 153 -2.26 20.81 -13.18
N SER A 154 -1.93 19.96 -14.11
CA SER A 154 -1.90 20.27 -15.54
C SER A 154 -2.57 19.19 -16.36
N VAL A 155 -3.23 19.58 -17.45
CA VAL A 155 -3.89 18.66 -18.38
C VAL A 155 -3.09 18.60 -19.67
N HIS A 156 -2.65 17.42 -20.05
CA HIS A 156 -1.92 17.14 -21.29
C HIS A 156 -2.53 15.93 -21.98
N GLY A 157 -2.94 16.07 -23.23
CA GLY A 157 -3.51 14.96 -24.00
C GLY A 157 -4.76 14.33 -23.37
N GLY A 158 -5.54 15.08 -22.59
CA GLY A 158 -6.72 14.55 -21.87
C GLY A 158 -6.40 13.82 -20.55
N ARG A 159 -5.12 13.72 -20.18
CA ARG A 159 -4.64 13.14 -18.90
C ARG A 159 -4.33 14.27 -17.92
N VAL A 160 -4.48 14.01 -16.63
CA VAL A 160 -4.23 14.97 -15.54
C VAL A 160 -2.94 14.60 -14.81
N PHE A 161 -2.07 15.58 -14.62
CA PHE A 161 -0.78 15.40 -13.96
C PHE A 161 -0.63 16.35 -12.77
N ALA A 162 -0.04 15.85 -11.70
CA ALA A 162 0.29 16.62 -10.51
C ALA A 162 1.81 16.79 -10.39
N GLY A 163 2.28 18.03 -10.34
CA GLY A 163 3.70 18.37 -10.26
C GLY A 163 4.29 18.18 -8.86
N CYS A 164 5.45 17.57 -8.80
CA CYS A 164 6.26 17.29 -7.60
C CYS A 164 7.68 17.83 -7.76
N THR A 165 8.55 17.62 -6.77
CA THR A 165 9.94 18.09 -6.78
C THR A 165 10.79 17.44 -7.87
N ASP A 166 10.54 16.18 -8.19
CA ASP A 166 11.32 15.33 -9.11
C ASP A 166 10.59 15.05 -10.44
N GLY A 167 9.47 15.74 -10.69
CA GLY A 167 8.67 15.57 -11.89
C GLY A 167 7.17 15.63 -11.62
N ALA A 168 6.42 14.70 -12.18
CA ALA A 168 4.97 14.65 -12.00
C ALA A 168 4.49 13.19 -11.93
N PHE A 169 3.30 13.00 -11.38
CA PHE A 169 2.56 11.74 -11.47
C PHE A 169 1.20 11.95 -12.12
N GLU A 170 0.63 10.91 -12.67
CA GLU A 170 -0.70 10.95 -13.29
C GLU A 170 -1.78 10.74 -12.23
N VAL A 171 -2.80 11.58 -12.27
CA VAL A 171 -4.02 11.46 -11.44
C VAL A 171 -5.08 10.77 -12.28
N LEU A 172 -5.40 9.52 -11.93
CA LEU A 172 -6.35 8.70 -12.67
C LEU A 172 -7.78 8.90 -12.19
N SER A 173 -7.96 9.14 -10.89
CA SER A 173 -9.29 9.35 -10.30
C SER A 173 -9.24 10.32 -9.12
N VAL A 174 -10.21 11.23 -9.07
CA VAL A 174 -10.35 12.22 -8.01
C VAL A 174 -11.80 12.31 -7.54
N LYS A 175 -12.01 12.46 -6.25
CA LYS A 175 -13.33 12.68 -5.63
C LYS A 175 -13.31 14.00 -4.86
N PRO A 176 -14.05 15.03 -5.28
CA PRO A 176 -14.18 16.27 -4.52
C PRO A 176 -14.83 16.03 -3.16
N ASP A 177 -14.42 16.78 -2.14
CA ASP A 177 -15.08 16.75 -0.84
C ASP A 177 -16.51 17.29 -0.95
N GLY A 178 -17.44 16.66 -0.23
CA GLY A 178 -18.86 17.10 -0.19
C GLY A 178 -19.74 16.53 -1.31
N LYS A 179 -19.27 15.54 -2.06
CA LYS A 179 -20.08 14.81 -3.04
C LYS A 179 -20.05 13.31 -2.79
#